data_9b0bed9b1924c485195b7035580f10d2
#
_entry.id   9b0bed9b1924c485195b7035580f10d2
#
_cell.length_a   1.000
_cell.length_b   1.000
_cell.length_c   1.000
_cell.angle_alpha   90.00
_cell.angle_beta   90.00
_cell.angle_gamma   90.00
#
_symmetry.space_group_name_H-M   'P 1'
#
loop_
_entity.id
_entity.type
_entity.pdbx_description
1 polymer ?
#
loop_
_entity_poly.entity_id
_entity_poly.type
_entity_poly.pdbx_seq_one_letter_code
_entity_poly.pdbx_strand_id
1 'polypeptide(L)'
;SMEQYGVPYESGQVMTEDRLGYLDHLNVRSSYSESKRLCECYCKSYAVEYGVPAVIARLAQTFGPGVPVSDNRVFMQFTKSALKHENIVLHTKGDSMSNYCYITDALTGILALMKVSEAGEAYNVCHDEETRSIASIAQLVATHVSNNKSKVVFDIPEDVQGFGYAPTVHMFLSSKKLKSL
;
A
#
# COMPACT_ATOMS: atom_id res chain seq x y z
N SER A 1 7.74 1.84 -2.02
CA SER A 1 6.30 2.05 -1.77
C SER A 1 5.48 1.75 -3.01
N MET A 2 4.34 1.11 -2.86
CA MET A 2 3.41 0.86 -3.97
C MET A 2 2.88 2.15 -4.61
N GLU A 3 2.82 3.24 -3.87
CA GLU A 3 2.28 4.52 -4.36
C GLU A 3 3.08 5.13 -5.53
N GLN A 4 4.34 4.76 -5.68
CA GLN A 4 5.15 5.19 -6.82
C GLN A 4 4.65 4.66 -8.17
N TYR A 5 3.82 3.62 -8.18
CA TYR A 5 3.21 3.13 -9.42
C TYR A 5 2.26 4.15 -10.06
N GLY A 6 1.60 4.98 -9.25
CA GLY A 6 0.55 5.86 -9.74
C GLY A 6 -0.74 5.09 -10.08
N VAL A 7 -1.54 5.65 -10.97
CA VAL A 7 -2.79 5.02 -11.41
C VAL A 7 -2.52 4.09 -12.59
N PRO A 8 -2.87 2.80 -12.51
CA PRO A 8 -2.75 1.88 -13.64
C PRO A 8 -3.52 2.40 -14.87
N TYR A 9 -2.95 2.21 -16.06
CA TYR A 9 -3.61 2.64 -17.31
C TYR A 9 -4.86 1.81 -17.64
N GLU A 10 -4.88 0.56 -17.19
CA GLU A 10 -6.01 -0.35 -17.40
C GLU A 10 -6.55 -0.81 -16.05
N SER A 11 -7.87 -0.84 -15.91
CA SER A 11 -8.51 -1.35 -14.69
C SER A 11 -8.18 -2.83 -14.50
N GLY A 12 -7.75 -3.20 -13.29
CA GLY A 12 -7.36 -4.58 -12.98
C GLY A 12 -5.96 -4.97 -13.46
N GLN A 13 -5.19 -4.03 -14.03
CA GLN A 13 -3.82 -4.28 -14.45
C GLN A 13 -2.96 -4.68 -13.25
N VAL A 14 -2.24 -5.80 -13.39
CA VAL A 14 -1.25 -6.24 -12.40
C VAL A 14 0.06 -5.48 -12.64
N MET A 15 0.53 -4.80 -11.60
CA MET A 15 1.75 -3.99 -11.64
C MET A 15 2.97 -4.86 -11.32
N THR A 16 3.80 -5.05 -12.30
CA THR A 16 5.15 -5.64 -12.20
C THR A 16 6.18 -4.53 -12.09
N GLU A 17 7.41 -4.87 -11.74
CA GLU A 17 8.46 -3.88 -11.44
C GLU A 17 8.85 -3.02 -12.64
N ASP A 18 8.64 -3.51 -13.86
CA ASP A 18 8.91 -2.85 -15.14
C ASP A 18 7.76 -1.95 -15.62
N ARG A 19 6.63 -1.92 -14.92
CA ARG A 19 5.43 -1.17 -15.33
C ARG A 19 5.16 -0.02 -14.36
N LEU A 20 4.98 1.18 -14.90
CA LEU A 20 4.53 2.35 -14.15
C LEU A 20 3.19 2.82 -14.73
N GLY A 21 2.32 3.31 -13.87
CA GLY A 21 1.09 3.98 -14.25
C GLY A 21 1.26 5.49 -14.31
N TYR A 22 0.16 6.18 -14.52
CA TYR A 22 0.09 7.63 -14.63
C TYR A 22 0.19 8.31 -13.25
N LEU A 23 0.97 9.37 -13.19
CA LEU A 23 0.95 10.35 -12.10
C LEU A 23 0.81 11.75 -12.69
N ASP A 24 -0.17 12.51 -12.22
CA ASP A 24 -0.26 13.94 -12.49
C ASP A 24 0.71 14.67 -11.56
N HIS A 25 1.88 15.05 -12.09
CA HIS A 25 2.95 15.70 -11.34
C HIS A 25 2.58 17.10 -10.82
N LEU A 26 1.51 17.71 -11.34
CA LEU A 26 1.01 19.01 -10.87
C LEU A 26 -0.02 18.85 -9.73
N ASN A 27 -0.45 17.63 -9.43
CA ASN A 27 -1.31 17.38 -8.30
C ASN A 27 -0.47 17.34 -7.01
N VAL A 28 -0.86 18.11 -5.99
CA VAL A 28 -0.14 18.19 -4.70
C VAL A 28 0.02 16.83 -4.01
N ARG A 29 -0.88 15.88 -4.26
CA ARG A 29 -0.81 14.52 -3.72
C ARG A 29 0.31 13.68 -4.35
N SER A 30 0.78 14.06 -5.53
CA SER A 30 1.83 13.32 -6.25
C SER A 30 3.22 13.53 -5.68
N SER A 31 3.42 14.52 -4.82
CA SER A 31 4.72 14.82 -4.21
C SER A 31 5.35 13.61 -3.51
N TYR A 32 4.56 12.81 -2.81
CA TYR A 32 5.03 11.57 -2.18
C TYR A 32 5.43 10.52 -3.22
N SER A 33 4.57 10.24 -4.19
CA SER A 33 4.82 9.22 -5.21
C SER A 33 6.03 9.57 -6.08
N GLU A 34 6.14 10.84 -6.51
CA GLU A 34 7.28 11.33 -7.28
C GLU A 34 8.59 11.30 -6.46
N SER A 35 8.53 11.65 -5.17
CA SER A 35 9.72 11.52 -4.31
C SER A 35 10.20 10.07 -4.19
N LYS A 36 9.27 9.09 -4.17
CA LYS A 36 9.63 7.66 -4.17
C LYS A 36 10.25 7.22 -5.49
N ARG A 37 9.74 7.69 -6.64
CA ARG A 37 10.38 7.48 -7.96
C ARG A 37 11.79 8.04 -8.00
N LEU A 38 11.98 9.25 -7.50
CA LEU A 38 13.30 9.88 -7.42
C LEU A 38 14.26 9.09 -6.53
N CYS A 39 13.82 8.60 -5.37
CA CYS A 39 14.65 7.73 -4.51
C CYS A 39 15.09 6.45 -5.24
N GLU A 40 14.20 5.82 -6.01
CA GLU A 40 14.55 4.63 -6.80
C GLU A 40 15.55 4.96 -7.90
N CYS A 41 15.38 6.10 -8.57
CA CYS A 41 16.33 6.61 -9.55
C CYS A 41 17.73 6.78 -8.93
N TYR A 42 17.83 7.38 -7.75
CA TYR A 42 19.11 7.50 -7.03
C TYR A 42 19.69 6.13 -6.66
N CYS A 43 18.89 5.21 -6.14
CA CYS A 43 19.38 3.85 -5.85
C CYS A 43 20.00 3.21 -7.10
N LYS A 44 19.33 3.31 -8.25
CA LYS A 44 19.85 2.76 -9.51
C LYS A 44 21.12 3.47 -9.97
N SER A 45 21.13 4.80 -9.96
CA SER A 45 22.31 5.58 -10.38
C SER A 45 23.52 5.27 -9.50
N TYR A 46 23.38 5.25 -8.18
CA TYR A 46 24.47 4.94 -7.27
C TYR A 46 24.96 3.50 -7.40
N ALA A 47 24.07 2.56 -7.66
CA ALA A 47 24.47 1.18 -7.93
C ALA A 47 25.31 1.07 -9.20
N VAL A 48 24.90 1.75 -10.28
CA VAL A 48 25.59 1.67 -11.58
C VAL A 48 26.89 2.48 -11.61
N GLU A 49 26.88 3.70 -11.07
CA GLU A 49 28.01 4.62 -11.18
C GLU A 49 29.08 4.39 -10.10
N TYR A 50 28.68 3.96 -8.91
CA TYR A 50 29.57 3.85 -7.76
C TYR A 50 29.63 2.44 -7.14
N GLY A 51 28.92 1.46 -7.71
CA GLY A 51 28.90 0.10 -7.21
C GLY A 51 28.25 -0.05 -5.82
N VAL A 52 27.38 0.90 -5.42
CA VAL A 52 26.69 0.82 -4.12
C VAL A 52 25.70 -0.34 -4.16
N PRO A 53 25.73 -1.29 -3.21
CA PRO A 53 24.84 -2.45 -3.20
C PRO A 53 23.44 -2.08 -2.70
N ALA A 54 22.80 -1.09 -3.33
CA ALA A 54 21.44 -0.66 -3.01
C ALA A 54 20.42 -1.56 -3.71
N VAL A 55 19.37 -1.94 -3.01
CA VAL A 55 18.21 -2.67 -3.55
C VAL A 55 16.92 -1.96 -3.18
N ILE A 56 15.90 -2.07 -4.02
CA ILE A 56 14.64 -1.34 -3.87
C ILE A 56 13.52 -2.30 -3.50
N ALA A 57 12.98 -2.16 -2.28
CA ALA A 57 11.79 -2.89 -1.84
C ALA A 57 10.54 -2.01 -2.01
N ARG A 58 9.63 -2.38 -2.91
CA ARG A 58 8.33 -1.72 -3.12
C ARG A 58 7.28 -2.41 -2.26
N LEU A 59 7.11 -1.91 -1.03
CA LEU A 59 6.14 -2.46 -0.10
C LEU A 59 4.70 -2.13 -0.51
N ALA A 60 3.83 -3.14 -0.48
CA ALA A 60 2.38 -2.97 -0.53
C ALA A 60 1.84 -2.33 0.77
N GLN A 61 0.52 -2.29 0.94
CA GLN A 61 -0.10 -1.85 2.19
C GLN A 61 0.30 -2.79 3.34
N THR A 62 1.32 -2.37 4.09
CA THR A 62 1.88 -3.18 5.19
C THR A 62 1.16 -2.88 6.49
N PHE A 63 0.76 -3.93 7.18
CA PHE A 63 0.05 -3.86 8.46
C PHE A 63 0.58 -4.91 9.45
N GLY A 64 0.26 -4.74 10.73
CA GLY A 64 0.67 -5.68 11.79
C GLY A 64 1.03 -4.94 13.08
N PRO A 65 1.56 -5.65 14.09
CA PRO A 65 1.97 -5.05 15.35
C PRO A 65 3.15 -4.07 15.19
N GLY A 66 3.34 -3.22 16.18
CA GLY A 66 4.42 -2.22 16.20
C GLY A 66 4.02 -0.85 15.63
N VAL A 67 2.78 -0.67 15.22
CA VAL A 67 2.28 0.62 14.73
C VAL A 67 2.00 1.55 15.93
N PRO A 68 2.50 2.81 15.93
CA PRO A 68 2.22 3.76 16.99
C PRO A 68 0.73 4.08 17.12
N VAL A 69 0.25 4.31 18.35
CA VAL A 69 -1.15 4.71 18.60
C VAL A 69 -1.50 6.02 17.90
N SER A 70 -0.53 6.90 17.68
CA SER A 70 -0.70 8.16 16.93
C SER A 70 -0.87 7.99 15.43
N ASP A 71 -0.65 6.79 14.88
CA ASP A 71 -0.82 6.53 13.44
C ASP A 71 -2.28 6.74 13.02
N ASN A 72 -2.48 7.50 11.93
CA ASN A 72 -3.79 7.84 11.40
C ASN A 72 -4.11 7.14 10.07
N ARG A 73 -3.30 6.15 9.67
CA ARG A 73 -3.65 5.33 8.51
C ARG A 73 -4.93 4.55 8.75
N VAL A 74 -5.61 4.25 7.67
CA VAL A 74 -6.96 3.63 7.66
C VAL A 74 -7.07 2.40 8.57
N PHE A 75 -6.10 1.49 8.54
CA PHE A 75 -6.09 0.33 9.43
C PHE A 75 -6.11 0.67 10.90
N MET A 76 -5.30 1.67 11.27
CA MET A 76 -5.19 2.06 12.67
C MET A 76 -6.45 2.78 13.13
N GLN A 77 -7.08 3.57 12.25
CA GLN A 77 -8.37 4.17 12.54
C GLN A 77 -9.44 3.11 12.80
N PHE A 78 -9.57 2.12 11.91
CA PHE A 78 -10.51 1.02 12.07
C PHE A 78 -10.26 0.21 13.34
N THR A 79 -8.99 -0.11 13.61
CA THR A 79 -8.60 -0.84 14.82
C THR A 79 -8.95 -0.05 16.10
N LYS A 80 -8.69 1.26 16.12
CA LYS A 80 -9.03 2.12 17.27
C LYS A 80 -10.54 2.13 17.54
N SER A 81 -11.37 2.30 16.51
CA SER A 81 -12.82 2.26 16.63
C SER A 81 -13.29 0.89 17.13
N ALA A 82 -12.78 -0.18 16.54
CA ALA A 82 -13.15 -1.54 16.93
C ALA A 82 -12.79 -1.88 18.38
N LEU A 83 -11.61 -1.49 18.86
CA LEU A 83 -11.17 -1.68 20.24
C LEU A 83 -12.03 -0.92 21.24
N LYS A 84 -12.58 0.20 20.87
CA LYS A 84 -13.53 0.99 21.68
C LYS A 84 -14.98 0.53 21.53
N HIS A 85 -15.25 -0.44 20.68
CA HIS A 85 -16.59 -0.87 20.29
C HIS A 85 -17.44 0.24 19.65
N GLU A 86 -16.78 1.23 19.05
CA GLU A 86 -17.39 2.28 18.23
C GLU A 86 -17.59 1.77 16.80
N ASN A 87 -18.53 2.36 16.07
CA ASN A 87 -18.72 2.03 14.66
C ASN A 87 -17.53 2.49 13.82
N ILE A 88 -17.19 1.71 12.80
CA ILE A 88 -16.18 2.06 11.80
C ILE A 88 -16.88 2.86 10.72
N VAL A 89 -16.62 4.17 10.65
CA VAL A 89 -17.24 5.09 9.69
C VAL A 89 -16.40 5.16 8.42
N LEU A 90 -17.03 4.90 7.28
CA LEU A 90 -16.45 5.09 5.96
C LEU A 90 -17.05 6.33 5.30
N HIS A 91 -16.20 7.27 4.90
CA HIS A 91 -16.60 8.49 4.19
C HIS A 91 -16.50 8.37 2.67
N THR A 92 -16.28 7.16 2.18
CA THR A 92 -16.31 6.76 0.76
C THR A 92 -16.98 5.39 0.67
N LYS A 93 -17.28 4.92 -0.55
CA LYS A 93 -17.80 3.55 -0.74
C LYS A 93 -16.82 2.46 -0.31
N GLY A 94 -15.54 2.80 -0.15
CA GLY A 94 -14.50 1.86 0.23
C GLY A 94 -14.14 0.86 -0.87
N ASP A 95 -14.38 1.20 -2.13
CA ASP A 95 -14.20 0.32 -3.29
C ASP A 95 -12.75 0.21 -3.75
N SER A 96 -11.85 1.08 -3.27
CA SER A 96 -10.42 0.97 -3.58
C SER A 96 -9.89 -0.40 -3.14
N MET A 97 -9.23 -1.10 -4.07
CA MET A 97 -8.70 -2.45 -3.87
C MET A 97 -7.18 -2.46 -3.96
N SER A 98 -6.56 -3.23 -3.09
CA SER A 98 -5.09 -3.41 -3.07
C SER A 98 -4.70 -4.78 -2.56
N ASN A 99 -3.43 -5.12 -2.80
CA ASN A 99 -2.76 -6.14 -2.01
C ASN A 99 -2.37 -5.58 -0.65
N TYR A 100 -2.36 -6.46 0.32
CA TYR A 100 -1.89 -6.17 1.68
C TYR A 100 -0.73 -7.10 2.02
N CYS A 101 0.14 -6.67 2.91
CA CYS A 101 1.29 -7.47 3.33
C CYS A 101 1.39 -7.45 4.85
N TYR A 102 1.39 -8.61 5.48
CA TYR A 102 1.59 -8.66 6.92
C TYR A 102 3.06 -8.35 7.25
N ILE A 103 3.29 -7.72 8.38
CA ILE A 103 4.63 -7.21 8.74
C ILE A 103 5.73 -8.27 8.74
N THR A 104 5.44 -9.50 9.14
CA THR A 104 6.43 -10.59 9.12
C THR A 104 6.84 -10.96 7.70
N ASP A 105 5.89 -10.97 6.75
CA ASP A 105 6.16 -11.27 5.36
C ASP A 105 6.97 -10.14 4.70
N ALA A 106 6.61 -8.88 5.06
CA ALA A 106 7.38 -7.71 4.61
C ALA A 106 8.82 -7.77 5.10
N LEU A 107 9.05 -8.09 6.38
CA LEU A 107 10.39 -8.23 6.95
C LEU A 107 11.16 -9.39 6.31
N THR A 108 10.52 -10.55 6.13
CA THR A 108 11.12 -11.71 5.47
C THR A 108 11.55 -11.36 4.04
N GLY A 109 10.67 -10.68 3.28
CA GLY A 109 10.98 -10.21 1.93
C GLY A 109 12.16 -9.25 1.91
N ILE A 110 12.21 -8.26 2.81
CA ILE A 110 13.34 -7.31 2.91
C ILE A 110 14.65 -8.05 3.22
N LEU A 111 14.66 -8.97 4.19
CA LEU A 111 15.84 -9.74 4.55
C LEU A 111 16.32 -10.64 3.41
N ALA A 112 15.39 -11.24 2.66
CA ALA A 112 15.73 -12.01 1.46
C ALA A 112 16.42 -11.12 0.41
N LEU A 113 15.86 -9.94 0.14
CA LEU A 113 16.45 -8.98 -0.80
C LEU A 113 17.86 -8.53 -0.39
N MET A 114 18.11 -8.30 0.89
CA MET A 114 19.44 -7.94 1.38
C MET A 114 20.49 -9.05 1.15
N LYS A 115 20.04 -10.30 1.03
CA LYS A 115 20.93 -11.45 0.90
C LYS A 115 21.21 -11.87 -0.55
N VAL A 116 20.22 -11.79 -1.43
CA VAL A 116 20.27 -12.47 -2.74
C VAL A 116 19.91 -11.59 -3.94
N SER A 117 19.51 -10.34 -3.73
CA SER A 117 19.11 -9.47 -4.84
C SER A 117 20.28 -8.83 -5.57
N GLU A 118 20.03 -8.39 -6.80
CA GLU A 118 20.97 -7.61 -7.60
C GLU A 118 20.89 -6.12 -7.23
N ALA A 119 22.06 -5.46 -7.19
CA ALA A 119 22.15 -4.03 -6.90
C ALA A 119 21.42 -3.19 -7.97
N GLY A 120 20.70 -2.17 -7.53
CA GLY A 120 19.93 -1.28 -8.38
C GLY A 120 18.62 -1.87 -8.90
N GLU A 121 18.24 -3.07 -8.48
CA GLU A 121 16.99 -3.71 -8.89
C GLU A 121 15.86 -3.44 -7.89
N ALA A 122 14.63 -3.37 -8.44
CA ALA A 122 13.42 -3.19 -7.66
C ALA A 122 12.62 -4.51 -7.55
N TYR A 123 11.98 -4.70 -6.40
CA TYR A 123 11.15 -5.87 -6.11
C TYR A 123 9.88 -5.48 -5.36
N ASN A 124 8.75 -5.99 -5.82
CA ASN A 124 7.50 -5.87 -5.09
C ASN A 124 7.48 -6.80 -3.89
N VAL A 125 7.15 -6.25 -2.73
CA VAL A 125 6.96 -7.00 -1.49
C VAL A 125 5.50 -6.91 -1.10
N CYS A 126 4.74 -7.93 -1.46
CA CYS A 126 3.28 -8.00 -1.26
C CYS A 126 2.82 -9.46 -1.15
N HIS A 127 1.66 -9.66 -0.55
CA HIS A 127 0.91 -10.90 -0.68
C HIS A 127 0.02 -10.77 -1.92
N ASP A 128 0.39 -11.42 -3.02
CA ASP A 128 -0.26 -11.23 -4.34
C ASP A 128 -1.37 -12.25 -4.64
N GLU A 129 -1.63 -13.18 -3.72
CA GLU A 129 -2.70 -14.19 -3.87
C GLU A 129 -4.08 -13.64 -3.47
N GLU A 130 -4.12 -12.53 -2.72
CA GLU A 130 -5.36 -11.93 -2.25
C GLU A 130 -5.34 -10.41 -2.39
N THR A 131 -6.48 -9.88 -2.83
CA THR A 131 -6.75 -8.44 -2.86
C THR A 131 -8.00 -8.14 -2.03
N ARG A 132 -8.01 -6.99 -1.39
CA ARG A 132 -9.14 -6.58 -0.55
C ARG A 132 -9.52 -5.13 -0.79
N SER A 133 -10.83 -4.85 -0.70
CA SER A 133 -11.31 -3.47 -0.67
C SER A 133 -11.20 -2.87 0.74
N ILE A 134 -11.15 -1.55 0.82
CA ILE A 134 -11.19 -0.83 2.10
C ILE A 134 -12.42 -1.24 2.92
N ALA A 135 -13.59 -1.35 2.27
CA ALA A 135 -14.83 -1.78 2.94
C ALA A 135 -14.72 -3.21 3.48
N SER A 136 -14.11 -4.14 2.72
CA SER A 136 -13.92 -5.52 3.20
C SER A 136 -12.96 -5.60 4.39
N ILE A 137 -11.90 -4.78 4.42
CA ILE A 137 -11.01 -4.67 5.57
C ILE A 137 -11.75 -4.10 6.79
N ALA A 138 -12.54 -3.05 6.61
CA ALA A 138 -13.36 -2.50 7.70
C ALA A 138 -14.28 -3.58 8.31
N GLN A 139 -14.92 -4.39 7.45
CA GLN A 139 -15.79 -5.48 7.90
C GLN A 139 -15.02 -6.58 8.66
N LEU A 140 -13.83 -6.97 8.18
CA LEU A 140 -12.96 -7.92 8.89
C LEU A 140 -12.57 -7.39 10.28
N VAL A 141 -12.18 -6.13 10.37
CA VAL A 141 -11.81 -5.51 11.65
C VAL A 141 -13.03 -5.44 12.58
N ALA A 142 -14.20 -5.05 12.08
CA ALA A 142 -15.44 -5.03 12.87
C ALA A 142 -15.78 -6.42 13.39
N THR A 143 -15.63 -7.46 12.57
CA THR A 143 -15.94 -8.83 12.96
C THR A 143 -14.94 -9.38 13.99
N HIS A 144 -13.64 -9.30 13.69
CA HIS A 144 -12.62 -10.02 14.45
C HIS A 144 -12.03 -9.23 15.63
N VAL A 145 -11.85 -7.91 15.48
CA VAL A 145 -11.24 -7.08 16.53
C VAL A 145 -12.28 -6.67 17.57
N SER A 146 -13.49 -6.27 17.14
CA SER A 146 -14.55 -5.89 18.08
C SER A 146 -15.45 -7.04 18.53
N ASN A 147 -15.25 -8.26 18.01
CA ASN A 147 -16.16 -9.41 18.20
C ASN A 147 -17.61 -9.06 17.79
N ASN A 148 -17.79 -8.46 16.63
CA ASN A 148 -19.08 -8.00 16.08
C ASN A 148 -19.80 -6.91 16.92
N LYS A 149 -19.13 -6.25 17.86
CA LYS A 149 -19.72 -5.16 18.62
C LYS A 149 -19.72 -3.84 17.84
N SER A 150 -18.81 -3.65 16.89
CA SER A 150 -18.74 -2.54 15.96
C SER A 150 -19.44 -2.89 14.65
N LYS A 151 -20.02 -1.88 14.00
CA LYS A 151 -20.60 -2.02 12.65
C LYS A 151 -19.85 -1.11 11.69
N VAL A 152 -19.78 -1.50 10.43
CA VAL A 152 -19.34 -0.62 9.36
C VAL A 152 -20.53 0.25 8.95
N VAL A 153 -20.36 1.54 9.01
CA VAL A 153 -21.39 2.52 8.61
C VAL A 153 -20.82 3.46 7.55
N PHE A 154 -21.67 3.91 6.64
CA PHE A 154 -21.27 4.81 5.58
C PHE A 154 -21.84 6.20 5.85
N ASP A 155 -20.95 7.19 5.93
CA ASP A 155 -21.28 8.61 6.08
C ASP A 155 -20.53 9.35 4.94
N ILE A 156 -21.10 9.24 3.73
CA ILE A 156 -20.45 9.72 2.50
C ILE A 156 -20.91 11.16 2.27
N PRO A 157 -20.00 12.15 2.33
CA PRO A 157 -20.33 13.54 2.06
C PRO A 157 -20.72 13.73 0.58
N GLU A 158 -21.55 14.73 0.30
CA GLU A 158 -21.96 15.09 -1.08
C GLU A 158 -20.74 15.44 -1.96
N ASP A 159 -19.76 16.18 -1.41
CA ASP A 159 -18.51 16.50 -2.08
C ASP A 159 -17.35 15.68 -1.50
N VAL A 160 -17.20 14.44 -1.95
CA VAL A 160 -16.10 13.55 -1.54
C VAL A 160 -14.72 14.12 -1.92
N GLN A 161 -14.62 14.83 -3.05
CA GLN A 161 -13.35 15.37 -3.54
C GLN A 161 -12.90 16.59 -2.71
N GLY A 162 -13.82 17.45 -2.32
CA GLY A 162 -13.54 18.61 -1.47
C GLY A 162 -12.98 18.23 -0.10
N PHE A 163 -13.30 17.04 0.41
CA PHE A 163 -12.71 16.49 1.64
C PHE A 163 -11.32 15.89 1.46
N GLY A 164 -10.77 15.87 0.24
CA GLY A 164 -9.41 15.41 -0.06
C GLY A 164 -9.25 13.88 -0.04
N TYR A 165 -10.32 13.11 -0.15
CA TYR A 165 -10.21 11.65 -0.31
C TYR A 165 -9.61 11.30 -1.67
N ALA A 166 -8.78 10.25 -1.69
CA ALA A 166 -8.22 9.76 -2.94
C ALA A 166 -9.32 9.17 -3.84
N PRO A 167 -9.20 9.30 -5.17
CA PRO A 167 -10.09 8.60 -6.08
C PRO A 167 -10.01 7.08 -5.87
N THR A 168 -11.06 6.36 -6.29
CA THR A 168 -11.04 4.89 -6.25
C THR A 168 -9.90 4.36 -7.14
N VAL A 169 -9.03 3.55 -6.57
CA VAL A 169 -7.89 2.94 -7.26
C VAL A 169 -7.91 1.44 -7.04
N HIS A 170 -7.68 0.69 -8.11
CA HIS A 170 -7.43 -0.75 -8.06
C HIS A 170 -5.95 -0.99 -8.34
N MET A 171 -5.19 -1.31 -7.30
CA MET A 171 -3.74 -1.49 -7.37
C MET A 171 -3.38 -2.93 -7.01
N PHE A 172 -3.03 -3.71 -8.01
CA PHE A 172 -2.64 -5.10 -7.86
C PHE A 172 -1.16 -5.26 -8.17
N LEU A 173 -0.37 -5.65 -7.18
CA LEU A 173 1.06 -5.89 -7.35
C LEU A 173 1.34 -7.38 -7.54
N SER A 174 2.34 -7.73 -8.34
CA SER A 174 2.88 -9.07 -8.42
C SER A 174 4.17 -9.19 -7.61
N SER A 175 4.26 -10.19 -6.74
CA SER A 175 5.49 -10.55 -6.03
C SER A 175 6.31 -11.63 -6.77
N LYS A 176 5.97 -11.94 -8.02
CA LYS A 176 6.58 -13.04 -8.79
C LYS A 176 8.10 -12.92 -8.89
N LYS A 177 8.63 -11.71 -9.10
CA LYS A 177 10.06 -11.45 -9.17
C LYS A 177 10.75 -11.76 -7.83
N LEU A 178 10.17 -11.33 -6.71
CA LEU A 178 10.68 -11.66 -5.37
C LEU A 178 10.63 -13.17 -5.10
N LYS A 179 9.54 -13.84 -5.46
CA LYS A 179 9.37 -15.30 -5.28
C LYS A 179 10.34 -16.13 -6.13
N SER A 180 10.98 -15.54 -7.14
CA SER A 180 11.97 -16.24 -7.99
C SER A 180 13.40 -16.20 -7.46
N LEU A 181 13.67 -15.48 -6.36
CA LEU A 181 14.95 -15.47 -5.66
C LEU A 181 15.11 -16.67 -4.73
#